data_59f8ec62a704f78e87eea287a9c79786
#
_entry.id   59f8ec62a704f78e87eea287a9c79786
#
_cell.length_a   1.000
_cell.length_b   1.000
_cell.length_c   1.000
_cell.angle_alpha   90.00
_cell.angle_beta   90.00
_cell.angle_gamma   90.00
#
_symmetry.space_group_name_H-M   'P 1'
#
loop_
_entity.id
_entity.type
_entity.pdbx_description
1 polymer ?
#
loop_
_entity_poly.entity_id
_entity_poly.type
_entity_poly.pdbx_seq_one_letter_code
_entity_poly.pdbx_strand_id
1 'polypeptide(L)'
;RDLYHALFQYVQRADRIYEIGCGSGIFTHYLLRHFAFRQLFLNDLYRCPLMERYPSQIGDVCEQEIPSNLDLVVSSSVFQWIVPLEELFKKIAAALKQNEFFAFSMFVAGTLWELESFTHQGLPYKTPQQIKEILFRHFDIVEWKENFCTLSFPDCFALLHSLKQTGVNNLQGDFRLTKTSYRKLDESFDGKY
;
A
#
# COMPACT_ATOMS: atom_id res chain seq x y z
N ARG A 1 1.15 11.31 -0.13
CA ARG A 1 1.79 12.61 -0.44
C ARG A 1 3.30 12.43 -0.62
N ASP A 2 3.97 11.74 0.31
CA ASP A 2 5.43 11.59 0.32
C ASP A 2 5.94 10.76 -0.87
N LEU A 3 5.29 9.62 -1.17
CA LEU A 3 5.61 8.81 -2.35
C LEU A 3 5.57 9.64 -3.65
N TYR A 4 4.55 10.48 -3.79
CA TYR A 4 4.41 11.33 -4.94
C TYR A 4 5.57 12.33 -5.09
N HIS A 5 5.93 13.03 -3.99
CA HIS A 5 7.05 13.98 -4.02
C HIS A 5 8.38 13.30 -4.31
N ALA A 6 8.62 12.12 -3.75
CA ALA A 6 9.81 11.32 -4.06
C ALA A 6 9.85 10.93 -5.54
N LEU A 7 8.75 10.41 -6.07
CA LEU A 7 8.67 9.98 -7.46
C LEU A 7 9.02 11.09 -8.46
N PHE A 8 8.55 12.31 -8.21
CA PHE A 8 8.83 13.47 -9.10
C PHE A 8 10.29 13.87 -9.19
N GLN A 9 11.10 13.52 -8.21
CA GLN A 9 12.54 13.82 -8.23
C GLN A 9 13.28 12.94 -9.24
N TYR A 10 12.76 11.74 -9.50
CA TYR A 10 13.41 10.73 -10.33
C TYR A 10 12.74 10.54 -11.69
N VAL A 11 11.41 10.68 -11.74
CA VAL A 11 10.61 10.40 -12.94
C VAL A 11 10.01 11.68 -13.49
N GLN A 12 10.56 12.19 -14.58
CA GLN A 12 10.05 13.37 -15.29
C GLN A 12 8.93 13.02 -16.27
N ARG A 13 8.96 11.81 -16.83
CA ARG A 13 8.03 11.31 -17.83
C ARG A 13 7.93 9.80 -17.77
N ALA A 14 6.74 9.28 -17.96
CA ALA A 14 6.49 7.85 -18.12
C ALA A 14 5.36 7.67 -19.14
N ASP A 15 5.62 7.01 -20.26
CA ASP A 15 4.60 6.79 -21.29
C ASP A 15 3.61 5.67 -20.93
N ARG A 16 4.09 4.61 -20.24
CA ARG A 16 3.29 3.47 -19.84
C ARG A 16 3.41 3.25 -18.34
N ILE A 17 2.34 3.53 -17.63
CA ILE A 17 2.27 3.45 -16.16
C ILE A 17 1.32 2.33 -15.76
N TYR A 18 1.71 1.54 -14.76
CA TYR A 18 0.83 0.56 -14.12
C TYR A 18 0.69 0.89 -12.64
N GLU A 19 -0.52 1.15 -12.19
CA GLU A 19 -0.87 1.38 -10.80
C GLU A 19 -1.51 0.12 -10.22
N ILE A 20 -0.86 -0.44 -9.20
CA ILE A 20 -1.34 -1.61 -8.45
C ILE A 20 -2.08 -1.14 -7.20
N GLY A 21 -3.35 -1.50 -7.08
CA GLY A 21 -4.21 -1.13 -5.97
C GLY A 21 -4.64 0.33 -6.03
N CYS A 22 -5.34 0.73 -7.09
CA CYS A 22 -5.77 2.10 -7.29
C CYS A 22 -6.84 2.56 -6.27
N GLY A 23 -7.56 1.64 -5.63
CA GLY A 23 -8.56 1.94 -4.60
C GLY A 23 -9.60 2.96 -5.04
N SER A 24 -9.78 3.99 -4.25
CA SER A 24 -10.67 5.12 -4.58
C SER A 24 -10.10 6.09 -5.62
N GLY A 25 -8.86 5.87 -6.09
CA GLY A 25 -8.21 6.68 -7.11
C GLY A 25 -7.50 7.92 -6.58
N ILE A 26 -7.26 8.01 -5.27
CA ILE A 26 -6.57 9.19 -4.70
C ILE A 26 -5.18 9.35 -5.32
N PHE A 27 -4.39 8.28 -5.37
CA PHE A 27 -3.06 8.32 -5.97
C PHE A 27 -3.12 8.46 -7.48
N THR A 28 -4.07 7.77 -8.14
CA THR A 28 -4.36 7.93 -9.57
C THR A 28 -4.58 9.39 -9.95
N HIS A 29 -5.36 10.14 -9.17
CA HIS A 29 -5.60 11.56 -9.44
C HIS A 29 -4.32 12.42 -9.36
N TYR A 30 -3.35 12.03 -8.52
CA TYR A 30 -2.04 12.68 -8.51
C TYR A 30 -1.26 12.38 -9.79
N LEU A 31 -1.26 11.13 -10.25
CA LEU A 31 -0.63 10.75 -11.52
C LEU A 31 -1.23 11.55 -12.68
N LEU A 32 -2.56 11.60 -12.77
CA LEU A 32 -3.29 12.31 -13.84
C LEU A 32 -2.99 13.80 -13.90
N ARG A 33 -2.68 14.43 -12.77
CA ARG A 33 -2.41 15.88 -12.72
C ARG A 33 -0.98 16.24 -13.08
N HIS A 34 -0.06 15.31 -12.91
CA HIS A 34 1.35 15.68 -12.86
C HIS A 34 2.24 14.88 -13.81
N PHE A 35 1.75 13.78 -14.35
CA PHE A 35 2.47 13.01 -15.36
C PHE A 35 1.84 13.12 -16.72
N ALA A 36 2.66 13.38 -17.74
CA ALA A 36 2.27 13.13 -19.11
C ALA A 36 2.54 11.64 -19.42
N PHE A 37 1.51 10.92 -19.79
CA PHE A 37 1.59 9.50 -20.16
C PHE A 37 0.77 9.21 -21.41
N ARG A 38 1.05 8.08 -22.06
CA ARG A 38 0.24 7.58 -23.18
C ARG A 38 -0.77 6.54 -22.75
N GLN A 39 -0.38 5.69 -21.79
CA GLN A 39 -1.21 4.61 -21.25
C GLN A 39 -1.06 4.51 -19.73
N LEU A 40 -2.19 4.50 -19.05
CA LEU A 40 -2.29 4.20 -17.63
C LEU A 40 -3.10 2.92 -17.50
N PHE A 41 -2.52 1.90 -16.88
CA PHE A 41 -3.17 0.65 -16.52
C PHE A 41 -3.47 0.67 -15.02
N LEU A 42 -4.66 0.27 -14.65
CA LEU A 42 -5.09 0.21 -13.25
C LEU A 42 -5.35 -1.24 -12.83
N ASN A 43 -4.99 -1.57 -11.61
CA ASN A 43 -5.38 -2.82 -10.97
C ASN A 43 -5.98 -2.54 -9.59
N ASP A 44 -6.97 -3.31 -9.22
CA ASP A 44 -7.48 -3.42 -7.85
C ASP A 44 -8.27 -4.71 -7.69
N LEU A 45 -8.46 -5.17 -6.44
CA LEU A 45 -9.34 -6.29 -6.12
C LEU A 45 -10.80 -5.98 -6.46
N TYR A 46 -11.18 -4.70 -6.36
CA TYR A 46 -12.54 -4.23 -6.54
C TYR A 46 -12.63 -3.17 -7.63
N ARG A 47 -13.77 -3.15 -8.33
CA ARG A 47 -14.03 -2.14 -9.35
C ARG A 47 -14.18 -0.76 -8.73
N CYS A 48 -13.51 0.23 -9.31
CA CYS A 48 -13.73 1.65 -9.01
C CYS A 48 -14.12 2.43 -10.29
N PRO A 49 -14.77 3.61 -10.17
CA PRO A 49 -15.21 4.38 -11.32
C PRO A 49 -14.12 4.79 -12.32
N LEU A 50 -12.89 4.96 -11.85
CA LEU A 50 -11.75 5.30 -12.73
C LEU A 50 -11.40 4.18 -13.72
N MET A 51 -11.66 2.94 -13.35
CA MET A 51 -11.40 1.77 -14.20
C MET A 51 -12.25 1.73 -15.47
N GLU A 52 -13.32 2.51 -15.55
CA GLU A 52 -14.12 2.65 -16.75
C GLU A 52 -13.44 3.53 -17.83
N ARG A 53 -12.47 4.33 -17.41
CA ARG A 53 -11.76 5.28 -18.28
C ARG A 53 -10.39 4.80 -18.72
N TYR A 54 -9.83 3.80 -18.07
CA TYR A 54 -8.48 3.32 -18.29
C TYR A 54 -8.47 1.80 -18.44
N PRO A 55 -7.57 1.22 -19.26
CA PRO A 55 -7.33 -0.21 -19.25
C PRO A 55 -7.13 -0.72 -17.83
N SER A 56 -7.90 -1.71 -17.42
CA SER A 56 -7.95 -2.09 -16.01
C SER A 56 -8.09 -3.59 -15.83
N GLN A 57 -7.51 -4.09 -14.75
CA GLN A 57 -7.59 -5.47 -14.32
C GLN A 57 -8.22 -5.51 -12.93
N ILE A 58 -9.33 -6.23 -12.78
CA ILE A 58 -10.01 -6.42 -11.50
C ILE A 58 -9.65 -7.82 -10.99
N GLY A 59 -9.11 -7.89 -9.78
CA GLY A 59 -8.71 -9.12 -9.12
C GLY A 59 -7.30 -9.05 -8.53
N ASP A 60 -6.86 -10.17 -7.97
CA ASP A 60 -5.54 -10.26 -7.33
C ASP A 60 -4.43 -10.10 -8.36
N VAL A 61 -3.59 -9.10 -8.16
CA VAL A 61 -2.42 -8.82 -9.02
C VAL A 61 -1.44 -10.00 -9.09
N CYS A 62 -1.40 -10.83 -8.06
CA CYS A 62 -0.54 -12.01 -8.04
C CYS A 62 -0.98 -13.08 -9.07
N GLU A 63 -2.28 -13.13 -9.38
CA GLU A 63 -2.87 -14.10 -10.31
C GLU A 63 -2.96 -13.56 -11.75
N GLN A 64 -2.71 -12.27 -11.94
CA GLN A 64 -2.84 -11.63 -13.24
C GLN A 64 -1.51 -11.44 -13.94
N GLU A 65 -1.58 -11.28 -15.27
CA GLU A 65 -0.42 -10.89 -16.07
C GLU A 65 -0.22 -9.37 -15.96
N ILE A 66 0.99 -8.97 -15.58
CA ILE A 66 1.36 -7.56 -15.56
C ILE A 66 1.64 -7.09 -16.99
N PRO A 67 1.09 -5.93 -17.42
CA PRO A 67 1.42 -5.37 -18.73
C PRO A 67 2.93 -5.21 -18.91
N SER A 68 3.45 -5.56 -20.08
CA SER A 68 4.89 -5.48 -20.36
C SER A 68 5.33 -4.10 -20.87
N ASN A 69 6.64 -3.88 -20.94
CA ASN A 69 7.26 -2.65 -21.44
C ASN A 69 6.79 -1.39 -20.69
N LEU A 70 6.72 -1.49 -19.38
CA LEU A 70 6.34 -0.38 -18.50
C LEU A 70 7.52 0.56 -18.26
N ASP A 71 7.23 1.86 -18.20
CA ASP A 71 8.18 2.89 -17.78
C ASP A 71 8.08 3.15 -16.27
N LEU A 72 6.93 2.85 -15.69
CA LEU A 72 6.69 3.07 -14.28
C LEU A 72 5.67 2.09 -13.72
N VAL A 73 6.00 1.48 -12.61
CA VAL A 73 5.03 0.78 -11.76
C VAL A 73 4.91 1.52 -10.44
N VAL A 74 3.69 1.78 -10.00
CA VAL A 74 3.42 2.47 -8.74
C VAL A 74 2.41 1.69 -7.90
N SER A 75 2.52 1.83 -6.57
CA SER A 75 1.55 1.30 -5.62
C SER A 75 1.55 2.10 -4.33
N SER A 76 0.39 2.32 -3.75
CA SER A 76 0.26 3.02 -2.47
C SER A 76 -0.57 2.20 -1.49
N SER A 77 0.08 1.76 -0.40
CA SER A 77 -0.57 1.07 0.72
C SER A 77 -1.27 -0.25 0.34
N VAL A 78 -0.63 -1.07 -0.51
CA VAL A 78 -1.16 -2.36 -0.99
C VAL A 78 -0.30 -3.54 -0.55
N PHE A 79 1.03 -3.42 -0.69
CA PHE A 79 1.94 -4.57 -0.61
C PHE A 79 2.04 -5.20 0.78
N GLN A 80 1.60 -4.53 1.82
CA GLN A 80 1.48 -5.14 3.16
C GLN A 80 0.49 -6.31 3.21
N TRP A 81 -0.43 -6.41 2.25
CA TRP A 81 -1.43 -7.46 2.15
C TRP A 81 -1.01 -8.64 1.27
N ILE A 82 0.11 -8.49 0.54
CA ILE A 82 0.59 -9.48 -0.41
C ILE A 82 1.52 -10.47 0.27
N VAL A 83 1.11 -11.74 0.36
CA VAL A 83 1.94 -12.78 0.96
C VAL A 83 3.09 -13.21 0.06
N PRO A 84 2.90 -13.50 -1.24
CA PRO A 84 3.99 -13.85 -2.15
C PRO A 84 4.67 -12.60 -2.72
N LEU A 85 5.11 -11.69 -1.83
CA LEU A 85 5.63 -10.36 -2.21
C LEU A 85 6.85 -10.45 -3.15
N GLU A 86 7.74 -11.41 -2.91
CA GLU A 86 8.92 -11.61 -3.74
C GLU A 86 8.55 -12.04 -5.17
N GLU A 87 7.57 -12.94 -5.31
CA GLU A 87 7.09 -13.38 -6.61
C GLU A 87 6.45 -12.24 -7.39
N LEU A 88 5.70 -11.38 -6.71
CA LEU A 88 5.12 -10.19 -7.32
C LEU A 88 6.22 -9.22 -7.76
N PHE A 89 7.22 -8.95 -6.92
CA PHE A 89 8.32 -8.04 -7.25
C PHE A 89 9.14 -8.56 -8.44
N LYS A 90 9.35 -9.86 -8.54
CA LYS A 90 9.97 -10.50 -9.70
C LYS A 90 9.14 -10.29 -10.99
N LYS A 91 7.81 -10.44 -10.92
CA LYS A 91 6.92 -10.13 -12.06
C LYS A 91 7.00 -8.67 -12.46
N ILE A 92 7.01 -7.75 -11.50
CA ILE A 92 7.14 -6.30 -11.74
C ILE A 92 8.47 -6.00 -12.42
N ALA A 93 9.58 -6.55 -11.93
CA ALA A 93 10.90 -6.35 -12.53
C ALA A 93 10.96 -6.84 -13.98
N ALA A 94 10.32 -7.97 -14.28
CA ALA A 94 10.25 -8.49 -15.64
C ALA A 94 9.35 -7.66 -16.59
N ALA A 95 8.38 -6.93 -16.04
CA ALA A 95 7.45 -6.10 -16.79
C ALA A 95 7.98 -4.69 -17.12
N LEU A 96 8.91 -4.19 -16.29
CA LEU A 96 9.57 -2.91 -16.49
C LEU A 96 10.61 -2.98 -17.60
N LYS A 97 10.76 -1.88 -18.31
CA LYS A 97 11.92 -1.68 -19.20
C LYS A 97 13.18 -1.52 -18.36
N GLN A 98 14.33 -1.70 -19.01
CA GLN A 98 15.61 -1.49 -18.35
C GLN A 98 15.79 -0.04 -17.88
N ASN A 99 16.29 0.15 -16.66
CA ASN A 99 16.51 1.44 -16.01
C ASN A 99 15.24 2.27 -15.76
N GLU A 100 14.09 1.62 -15.69
CA GLU A 100 12.83 2.26 -15.36
C GLU A 100 12.44 2.05 -13.89
N PHE A 101 11.39 2.72 -13.43
CA PHE A 101 11.15 2.90 -12.01
C PHE A 101 10.01 2.06 -11.46
N PHE A 102 10.24 1.51 -10.28
CA PHE A 102 9.23 0.95 -9.40
C PHE A 102 9.17 1.79 -8.12
N ALA A 103 8.04 2.42 -7.84
CA ALA A 103 7.86 3.28 -6.68
C ALA A 103 6.63 2.86 -5.87
N PHE A 104 6.78 2.69 -4.58
CA PHE A 104 5.65 2.30 -3.73
C PHE A 104 5.78 2.80 -2.29
N SER A 105 4.66 2.81 -1.59
CA SER A 105 4.58 2.93 -0.15
C SER A 105 3.80 1.76 0.43
N MET A 106 4.18 1.32 1.62
CA MET A 106 3.47 0.28 2.34
C MET A 106 3.63 0.45 3.85
N PHE A 107 2.74 -0.15 4.60
CA PHE A 107 2.89 -0.28 6.04
C PHE A 107 3.82 -1.45 6.37
N VAL A 108 4.56 -1.30 7.46
CA VAL A 108 5.58 -2.26 7.91
C VAL A 108 5.31 -2.71 9.34
N ALA A 109 6.05 -3.70 9.80
CA ALA A 109 5.99 -4.16 11.19
C ALA A 109 6.15 -2.99 12.16
N GLY A 110 5.36 -2.99 13.22
CA GLY A 110 5.25 -1.88 14.18
C GLY A 110 4.14 -0.87 13.88
N THR A 111 3.46 -1.00 12.72
CA THR A 111 2.25 -0.20 12.45
C THR A 111 1.13 -0.63 13.39
N LEU A 112 0.50 0.35 14.07
CA LEU A 112 -0.55 0.14 15.08
C LEU A 112 -0.07 -0.72 16.27
N TRP A 113 1.18 -0.53 16.69
CA TRP A 113 1.78 -1.29 17.80
C TRP A 113 0.99 -1.12 19.11
N GLU A 114 0.33 0.01 19.34
CA GLU A 114 -0.51 0.25 20.49
C GLU A 114 -1.72 -0.71 20.51
N LEU A 115 -2.35 -0.88 19.36
CA LEU A 115 -3.45 -1.82 19.20
C LEU A 115 -2.97 -3.27 19.34
N GLU A 116 -1.80 -3.60 18.80
CA GLU A 116 -1.16 -4.90 18.98
C GLU A 116 -0.86 -5.18 20.46
N SER A 117 -0.32 -4.20 21.17
CA SER A 117 -0.03 -4.31 22.61
C SER A 117 -1.28 -4.60 23.45
N PHE A 118 -2.42 -4.06 23.05
CA PHE A 118 -3.70 -4.28 23.71
C PHE A 118 -4.35 -5.61 23.32
N THR A 119 -4.37 -5.93 22.04
CA THR A 119 -5.07 -7.12 21.51
C THR A 119 -4.22 -8.38 21.58
N HIS A 120 -2.91 -8.24 21.78
CA HIS A 120 -1.89 -9.28 21.60
C HIS A 120 -1.92 -9.92 20.21
N GLN A 121 -2.42 -9.17 19.22
CA GLN A 121 -2.54 -9.56 17.83
C GLN A 121 -2.04 -8.44 16.94
N GLY A 122 -0.91 -8.68 16.30
CA GLY A 122 -0.31 -7.77 15.32
C GLY A 122 -0.81 -8.02 13.91
N LEU A 123 -0.46 -7.09 13.05
CA LEU A 123 -0.57 -7.29 11.61
C LEU A 123 0.70 -8.01 11.14
N PRO A 124 0.58 -9.06 10.30
CA PRO A 124 1.72 -9.86 9.86
C PRO A 124 2.56 -9.12 8.80
N TYR A 125 2.83 -7.85 9.07
CA TYR A 125 3.60 -7.03 8.16
C TYR A 125 5.09 -7.37 8.21
N LYS A 126 5.73 -7.29 7.05
CA LYS A 126 7.19 -7.47 6.97
C LYS A 126 7.92 -6.31 7.63
N THR A 127 9.09 -6.61 8.20
CA THR A 127 9.98 -5.56 8.67
C THR A 127 10.62 -4.81 7.49
N PRO A 128 11.07 -3.55 7.69
CA PRO A 128 11.83 -2.82 6.67
C PRO A 128 13.01 -3.61 6.11
N GLN A 129 13.72 -4.34 6.98
CA GLN A 129 14.86 -5.16 6.58
C GLN A 129 14.45 -6.31 5.63
N GLN A 130 13.38 -7.02 5.94
CA GLN A 130 12.85 -8.10 5.08
C GLN A 130 12.43 -7.59 3.71
N ILE A 131 11.85 -6.38 3.65
CA ILE A 131 11.46 -5.77 2.38
C ILE A 131 12.69 -5.39 1.56
N LYS A 132 13.71 -4.80 2.18
CA LYS A 132 14.98 -4.48 1.51
C LYS A 132 15.66 -5.72 0.94
N GLU A 133 15.69 -6.83 1.69
CA GLU A 133 16.27 -8.10 1.24
C GLU A 133 15.56 -8.65 -0.02
N ILE A 134 14.24 -8.53 -0.08
CA ILE A 134 13.47 -8.90 -1.28
C ILE A 134 13.79 -7.96 -2.44
N LEU A 135 13.81 -6.65 -2.19
CA LEU A 135 14.07 -5.65 -3.24
C LEU A 135 15.45 -5.83 -3.87
N PHE A 136 16.51 -6.01 -3.08
CA PHE A 136 17.88 -6.17 -3.56
C PHE A 136 18.11 -7.35 -4.51
N ARG A 137 17.18 -8.32 -4.53
CA ARG A 137 17.25 -9.44 -5.48
C ARG A 137 16.78 -9.06 -6.89
N HIS A 138 16.04 -7.97 -7.03
CA HIS A 138 15.36 -7.61 -8.28
C HIS A 138 15.55 -6.16 -8.71
N PHE A 139 15.93 -5.27 -7.79
CA PHE A 139 16.01 -3.82 -8.01
C PHE A 139 17.23 -3.18 -7.34
N ASP A 140 17.70 -2.09 -7.92
CA ASP A 140 18.59 -1.15 -7.26
C ASP A 140 17.75 -0.10 -6.53
N ILE A 141 17.95 0.04 -5.22
CA ILE A 141 17.19 0.99 -4.41
C ILE A 141 17.83 2.37 -4.55
N VAL A 142 17.12 3.30 -5.18
CA VAL A 142 17.59 4.69 -5.36
C VAL A 142 17.16 5.61 -4.22
N GLU A 143 16.04 5.30 -3.57
CA GLU A 143 15.54 6.03 -2.40
C GLU A 143 14.80 5.09 -1.45
N TRP A 144 15.06 5.25 -0.16
CA TRP A 144 14.34 4.58 0.91
C TRP A 144 14.04 5.56 2.03
N LYS A 145 12.77 5.65 2.41
CA LYS A 145 12.32 6.45 3.56
C LYS A 145 11.45 5.62 4.48
N GLU A 146 11.64 5.83 5.76
CA GLU A 146 10.78 5.30 6.83
C GLU A 146 10.20 6.50 7.58
N ASN A 147 8.87 6.57 7.64
CA ASN A 147 8.18 7.66 8.31
C ASN A 147 7.28 7.08 9.40
N PHE A 148 7.30 7.72 10.55
CA PHE A 148 6.31 7.50 11.60
C PHE A 148 5.20 8.54 11.45
N CYS A 149 3.97 8.07 11.48
CA CYS A 149 2.79 8.94 11.46
C CYS A 149 1.94 8.62 12.67
N THR A 150 1.79 9.59 13.55
CA THR A 150 0.86 9.48 14.68
C THR A 150 -0.47 10.10 14.28
N LEU A 151 -1.53 9.31 14.34
CA LEU A 151 -2.89 9.78 14.12
C LEU A 151 -3.57 10.02 15.46
N SER A 152 -4.31 11.10 15.57
CA SER A 152 -5.12 11.42 16.75
C SER A 152 -6.59 11.19 16.45
N PHE A 153 -7.29 10.56 17.37
CA PHE A 153 -8.71 10.30 17.29
C PHE A 153 -9.41 10.87 18.52
N PRO A 154 -10.65 11.36 18.40
CA PRO A 154 -11.39 11.90 19.53
C PRO A 154 -11.79 10.83 20.56
N ASP A 155 -11.97 9.59 20.11
CA ASP A 155 -12.35 8.44 20.92
C ASP A 155 -11.98 7.12 20.24
N CYS A 156 -12.07 6.03 20.98
CA CYS A 156 -11.79 4.68 20.49
C CYS A 156 -12.74 4.26 19.34
N PHE A 157 -13.99 4.74 19.33
CA PHE A 157 -14.92 4.43 18.26
C PHE A 157 -14.48 5.03 16.93
N ALA A 158 -14.02 6.27 16.92
CA ALA A 158 -13.49 6.93 15.74
C ALA A 158 -12.25 6.20 15.19
N LEU A 159 -11.35 5.74 16.07
CA LEU A 159 -10.21 4.89 15.68
C LEU A 159 -10.70 3.61 14.98
N LEU A 160 -11.54 2.82 15.64
CA LEU A 160 -12.03 1.54 15.10
C LEU A 160 -12.82 1.72 13.79
N HIS A 161 -13.58 2.79 13.69
CA HIS A 161 -14.30 3.14 12.46
C HIS A 161 -13.34 3.47 11.31
N SER A 162 -12.29 4.24 11.60
CA SER A 162 -11.23 4.54 10.62
C SER A 162 -10.51 3.28 10.14
N LEU A 163 -10.14 2.37 11.05
CA LEU A 163 -9.52 1.10 10.69
C LEU A 163 -10.43 0.25 9.79
N LYS A 164 -11.73 0.23 10.09
CA LYS A 164 -12.71 -0.45 9.25
C LYS A 164 -12.79 0.13 7.84
N GLN A 165 -12.74 1.45 7.69
CA GLN A 165 -12.77 2.12 6.40
C GLN A 165 -11.51 1.90 5.56
N THR A 166 -10.37 1.73 6.21
CA THR A 166 -9.08 1.49 5.54
C THR A 166 -8.81 0.02 5.23
N GLY A 167 -9.76 -0.88 5.52
CA GLY A 167 -9.63 -2.31 5.23
C GLY A 167 -8.82 -3.09 6.27
N VAL A 168 -8.37 -2.47 7.35
CA VAL A 168 -7.68 -3.12 8.47
C VAL A 168 -8.70 -3.85 9.36
N ASN A 169 -9.50 -4.74 8.75
CA ASN A 169 -10.59 -5.42 9.45
C ASN A 169 -10.20 -6.77 10.03
N ASN A 170 -9.09 -7.35 9.58
CA ASN A 170 -8.65 -8.69 9.97
C ASN A 170 -7.29 -8.60 10.68
N LEU A 171 -7.34 -8.28 11.96
CA LEU A 171 -6.27 -8.72 12.85
C LEU A 171 -6.26 -10.25 12.77
N GLN A 172 -5.14 -10.86 12.38
CA GLN A 172 -5.03 -12.31 12.37
C GLN A 172 -5.10 -12.83 13.80
N GLY A 173 -6.10 -13.64 14.11
CA GLY A 173 -6.27 -14.30 15.42
C GLY A 173 -7.72 -14.34 15.87
N ASP A 174 -7.92 -14.92 17.06
CA ASP A 174 -9.23 -15.13 17.67
C ASP A 174 -9.78 -13.89 18.43
N PHE A 175 -9.13 -12.73 18.30
CA PHE A 175 -9.60 -11.53 18.99
C PHE A 175 -10.96 -11.11 18.45
N ARG A 176 -11.95 -11.17 19.33
CA ARG A 176 -13.28 -10.61 19.08
C ARG A 176 -13.48 -9.39 19.96
N LEU A 177 -13.81 -8.29 19.33
CA LEU A 177 -14.19 -7.09 20.06
C LEU A 177 -15.52 -7.32 20.79
N THR A 178 -15.42 -7.67 22.07
CA THR A 178 -16.56 -7.79 22.98
C THR A 178 -16.84 -6.44 23.64
N LYS A 179 -18.02 -6.28 24.26
CA LYS A 179 -18.31 -5.07 25.06
C LYS A 179 -17.28 -4.83 26.15
N THR A 180 -16.76 -5.90 26.76
CA THR A 180 -15.77 -5.82 27.84
C THR A 180 -14.40 -5.41 27.31
N SER A 181 -13.94 -5.99 26.19
CA SER A 181 -12.66 -5.61 25.57
C SER A 181 -12.71 -4.21 24.99
N TYR A 182 -13.85 -3.79 24.40
CA TYR A 182 -14.04 -2.42 23.95
C TYR A 182 -13.89 -1.42 25.11
N ARG A 183 -14.56 -1.67 26.27
CA ARG A 183 -14.46 -0.80 27.43
C ARG A 183 -13.02 -0.67 27.93
N LYS A 184 -12.28 -1.77 28.01
CA LYS A 184 -10.87 -1.76 28.40
C LYS A 184 -9.99 -0.98 27.41
N LEU A 185 -10.25 -1.14 26.11
CA LEU A 185 -9.56 -0.37 25.06
C LEU A 185 -9.86 1.12 25.19
N ASP A 186 -11.13 1.48 25.40
CA ASP A 186 -11.58 2.85 25.57
C ASP A 186 -10.99 3.52 26.82
N GLU A 187 -10.92 2.78 27.95
CA GLU A 187 -10.27 3.23 29.19
C GLU A 187 -8.75 3.44 29.04
N SER A 188 -8.10 2.68 28.16
CA SER A 188 -6.65 2.79 27.89
C SER A 188 -6.32 3.78 26.77
N PHE A 189 -7.34 4.27 26.07
CA PHE A 189 -7.17 5.15 24.91
C PHE A 189 -6.73 6.55 25.33
N ASP A 190 -5.57 6.98 24.86
CA ASP A 190 -4.98 8.31 25.13
C ASP A 190 -5.16 9.33 24.00
N GLY A 191 -5.94 8.97 22.99
CA GLY A 191 -6.22 9.84 21.83
C GLY A 191 -5.20 9.76 20.70
N LYS A 192 -4.18 8.91 20.81
CA LYS A 192 -3.10 8.82 19.83
C LYS A 192 -2.81 7.38 19.45
N TYR A 193 -2.64 7.15 18.16
CA TYR A 193 -2.19 5.90 17.55
C TYR A 193 -1.40 6.15 16.29
#